data_146dadcb5fa077f158e13c4cc4233a8b
#
_entry.id   146dadcb5fa077f158e13c4cc4233a8b
#
_cell.length_a   1.000
_cell.length_b   1.000
_cell.length_c   1.000
_cell.angle_alpha   90.00
_cell.angle_beta   90.00
_cell.angle_gamma   90.00
#
_symmetry.space_group_name_H-M   'P 1'
#
loop_
_entity.id
_entity.type
_entity.pdbx_description
1 polymer ?
#
loop_
_entity_poly.entity_id
_entity_poly.type
_entity_poly.pdbx_seq_one_letter_code
_entity_poly.pdbx_strand_id
1 'polypeptide(L)' 'MNNIGICGAGLIGASWAIGFANAGFKCFVYDSNQESIKNFEKTSDQLLLDLKILEPKIDVNQIKSNIILNCTIN' A
#
# COMPACT_ATOMS: atom_id res chain seq x y z
N MET A 1 -18.62 -2.46 0.30
CA MET A 1 -17.67 -2.48 0.96
C MET A 1 -16.46 -2.77 0.40
N ASN A 2 -15.58 -2.20 0.61
CA ASN A 2 -14.46 -1.96 -0.24
C ASN A 2 -13.17 -2.23 0.50
N ASN A 3 -13.12 -3.41 1.07
CA ASN A 3 -11.92 -3.86 1.78
C ASN A 3 -11.24 -4.95 0.98
N ILE A 4 -9.93 -4.84 0.84
CA ILE A 4 -9.13 -5.80 0.12
C ILE A 4 -8.00 -6.26 1.02
N GLY A 5 -7.79 -7.56 1.09
CA GLY A 5 -6.68 -8.15 1.81
C GLY A 5 -5.55 -8.49 0.85
N ILE A 6 -4.34 -8.12 1.21
CA ILE A 6 -3.15 -8.42 0.41
C ILE A 6 -2.20 -9.19 1.29
N CYS A 7 -1.84 -10.41 0.89
CA CYS A 7 -0.87 -11.22 1.61
C CYS A 7 0.47 -11.11 0.92
N GLY A 8 1.45 -10.65 1.68
CA GLY A 8 2.78 -10.40 1.13
C GLY A 8 3.01 -8.93 0.85
N ALA A 9 4.04 -8.38 1.52
CA ALA A 9 4.33 -6.95 1.46
C ALA A 9 5.54 -6.64 0.57
N GLY A 10 5.73 -7.40 -0.51
CA GLY A 10 6.80 -7.14 -1.46
C GLY A 10 6.44 -6.02 -2.43
N LEU A 11 7.27 -5.84 -3.44
CA LEU A 11 7.06 -4.80 -4.45
C LEU A 11 5.71 -4.94 -5.16
N ILE A 12 5.35 -6.16 -5.51
CA ILE A 12 4.09 -6.42 -6.20
C ILE A 12 2.92 -6.10 -5.26
N GLY A 13 3.01 -6.50 -4.00
CA GLY A 13 1.99 -6.17 -3.01
C GLY A 13 1.82 -4.68 -2.82
N ALA A 14 2.93 -3.94 -2.79
CA ALA A 14 2.88 -2.48 -2.67
C ALA A 14 2.19 -1.84 -3.87
N SER A 15 2.49 -2.32 -5.07
CA SER A 15 1.87 -1.80 -6.28
C SER A 15 0.36 -2.04 -6.29
N TRP A 16 -0.08 -3.24 -5.90
CA TRP A 16 -1.50 -3.56 -5.80
C TRP A 16 -2.20 -2.70 -4.76
N ALA A 17 -1.57 -2.53 -3.58
CA ALA A 17 -2.15 -1.74 -2.51
C ALA A 17 -2.37 -0.30 -2.94
N ILE A 18 -1.38 0.30 -3.58
CA ILE A 18 -1.49 1.67 -4.06
C ILE A 18 -2.60 1.79 -5.10
N GLY A 19 -2.65 0.85 -6.04
CA GLY A 19 -3.68 0.87 -7.07
C GLY A 19 -5.09 0.78 -6.50
N PHE A 20 -5.32 -0.16 -5.59
CA PHE A 20 -6.63 -0.30 -4.97
C PHE A 20 -6.96 0.86 -4.05
N ALA A 21 -5.98 1.35 -3.29
CA ALA A 21 -6.20 2.48 -2.39
C ALA A 21 -6.54 3.75 -3.17
N ASN A 22 -5.90 3.94 -4.31
CA ASN A 22 -6.20 5.07 -5.18
C ASN A 22 -7.61 4.97 -5.76
N ALA A 23 -8.11 3.75 -5.93
CA ALA A 23 -9.47 3.53 -6.41
C ALA A 23 -10.53 3.64 -5.31
N GLY A 24 -10.11 3.89 -4.07
CA GLY A 24 -11.04 4.09 -2.96
C GLY A 24 -11.22 2.88 -2.05
N PHE A 25 -10.49 1.79 -2.31
CA PHE A 25 -10.57 0.61 -1.46
C PHE A 25 -9.69 0.74 -0.23
N LYS A 26 -10.12 0.17 0.88
CA LYS A 26 -9.26 -0.01 2.04
C LYS A 26 -8.46 -1.28 1.86
N CYS A 27 -7.15 -1.17 1.95
CA CYS A 27 -6.25 -2.29 1.73
C CYS A 27 -5.60 -2.70 3.04
N PHE A 28 -5.78 -3.96 3.40
CA PHE A 28 -5.15 -4.54 4.59
C PHE A 28 -4.00 -5.40 4.11
N VAL A 29 -2.78 -5.00 4.40
CA VAL A 29 -1.59 -5.68 3.94
C VAL A 29 -1.01 -6.51 5.09
N TYR A 30 -0.86 -7.79 4.85
CA TYR A 30 -0.39 -8.74 5.86
C TYR A 30 0.93 -9.35 5.44
N ASP A 31 1.86 -9.43 6.35
CA ASP A 31 3.09 -10.18 6.16
C ASP A 31 3.61 -10.63 7.51
N SER A 32 4.06 -11.88 7.60
CA SER A 32 4.60 -12.42 8.83
C SER A 32 6.00 -11.89 9.12
N ASN A 33 6.65 -11.27 8.16
CA ASN A 33 8.00 -10.76 8.28
C ASN A 33 7.97 -9.25 8.53
N GLN A 34 8.41 -8.83 9.71
CA GLN A 34 8.39 -7.40 10.07
C GLN A 34 9.29 -6.58 9.17
N GLU A 35 10.38 -7.16 8.68
CA GLU A 35 11.27 -6.44 7.78
C GLU A 35 10.58 -6.16 6.45
N SER A 36 9.78 -7.10 5.96
CA SER A 36 8.99 -6.89 4.75
C SER A 36 8.01 -5.73 4.93
N ILE A 37 7.41 -5.60 6.11
CA ILE A 37 6.50 -4.50 6.38
C ILE A 37 7.25 -3.17 6.37
N LYS A 38 8.44 -3.11 6.97
CA LYS A 38 9.26 -1.89 6.92
C LYS A 38 9.66 -1.53 5.50
N ASN A 39 10.04 -2.53 4.72
CA ASN A 39 10.42 -2.33 3.33
C ASN A 39 9.22 -1.89 2.50
N PHE A 40 8.04 -2.39 2.83
CA PHE A 40 6.81 -1.96 2.17
C PHE A 40 6.61 -0.46 2.31
N GLU A 41 6.83 0.08 3.51
CA GLU A 41 6.67 1.52 3.71
C GLU A 41 7.61 2.31 2.82
N LYS A 42 8.88 1.92 2.75
CA LYS A 42 9.85 2.59 1.89
C LYS A 42 9.48 2.45 0.41
N THR A 43 9.12 1.25 0.01
CA THR A 43 8.76 0.98 -1.39
C THR A 43 7.52 1.75 -1.80
N SER A 44 6.50 1.76 -0.94
CA SER A 44 5.27 2.46 -1.26
C SER A 44 5.47 3.97 -1.29
N ASP A 45 6.30 4.52 -0.40
CA ASP A 45 6.61 5.95 -0.43
C ASP A 45 7.29 6.33 -1.74
N GLN A 46 8.22 5.51 -2.21
CA GLN A 46 8.91 5.78 -3.46
C GLN A 46 7.96 5.68 -4.64
N LEU A 47 7.10 4.66 -4.66
CA LEU A 47 6.10 4.50 -5.72
C LEU A 47 5.13 5.67 -5.75
N LEU A 48 4.73 6.16 -4.58
CA LEU A 48 3.81 7.30 -4.49
C LEU A 48 4.48 8.58 -4.98
N LEU A 49 5.76 8.78 -4.70
CA LEU A 49 6.49 9.92 -5.24
C LEU A 49 6.52 9.87 -6.75
N ASP A 50 6.84 8.71 -7.32
CA ASP A 50 6.89 8.53 -8.77
C ASP A 50 5.50 8.75 -9.38
N LEU A 51 4.47 8.21 -8.76
CA LEU A 51 3.11 8.34 -9.25
C LEU A 51 2.65 9.79 -9.19
N LYS A 52 3.03 10.54 -8.14
CA LYS A 52 2.68 11.94 -8.01
C LYS A 52 3.29 12.78 -9.13
N ILE A 53 4.48 12.41 -9.58
CA ILE A 53 5.13 13.09 -10.70
C ILE A 53 4.33 12.86 -11.99
N LEU A 54 3.89 11.62 -12.21
CA LEU A 54 3.14 11.25 -13.41
C LEU A 54 1.69 11.75 -13.36
N GLU A 55 1.10 11.76 -12.17
CA GLU A 55 -0.28 12.14 -11.97
C GLU A 55 -0.37 13.13 -10.82
N PRO A 56 -0.09 14.41 -11.06
CA PRO A 56 -0.05 15.41 -9.98
C PRO A 56 -1.36 15.58 -9.21
N LYS A 57 -2.47 15.11 -9.77
CA LYS A 57 -3.77 15.25 -9.13
C LYS A 57 -4.07 14.19 -8.08
N ILE A 58 -3.25 13.17 -7.96
CA ILE A 58 -3.52 12.12 -6.96
C ILE A 58 -3.37 12.68 -5.56
N ASP A 59 -4.15 12.14 -4.65
CA ASP A 59 -4.09 12.51 -3.25
C ASP A 59 -3.30 11.45 -2.49
N VAL A 60 -2.02 11.71 -2.29
CA VAL A 60 -1.11 10.77 -1.62
C VAL A 60 -1.57 10.49 -0.20
N ASN A 61 -2.05 11.51 0.51
CA ASN A 61 -2.49 11.33 1.88
C ASN A 61 -3.71 10.41 1.97
N GLN A 62 -4.63 10.54 1.04
CA GLN A 62 -5.80 9.67 0.98
C GLN A 62 -5.39 8.23 0.68
N ILE A 63 -4.48 8.04 -0.28
CA ILE A 63 -3.98 6.72 -0.61
C ILE A 63 -3.35 6.08 0.63
N LYS A 64 -2.47 6.79 1.31
CA LYS A 64 -1.83 6.27 2.52
C LYS A 64 -2.83 5.94 3.62
N SER A 65 -3.86 6.76 3.78
CA SER A 65 -4.86 6.51 4.82
C SER A 65 -5.69 5.25 4.52
N ASN A 66 -5.74 4.83 3.27
CA ASN A 66 -6.47 3.63 2.88
C ASN A 66 -5.63 2.35 2.94
N ILE A 67 -4.34 2.46 3.27
CA ILE A 67 -3.48 1.30 3.38
C ILE A 67 -3.18 1.04 4.86
N ILE A 68 -3.55 -0.15 5.32
CA ILE A 68 -3.33 -0.55 6.70
C ILE A 68 -2.34 -1.70 6.71
N LEU A 69 -1.20 -1.49 7.36
CA LEU A 69 -0.15 -2.49 7.43
C LEU A 69 -0.31 -3.31 8.69
N ASN A 70 -0.21 -4.62 8.56
CA ASN A 70 -0.29 -5.52 9.67
C ASN A 70 0.69 -6.67 9.44
N CYS A 71 1.54 -6.94 10.41
CA CYS A 71 2.54 -7.98 10.27
C CYS A 71 2.10 -9.34 10.85
N THR A 72 0.88 -9.43 11.32
CA THR A 72 0.41 -10.67 11.96
C THR A 72 -0.69 -11.31 11.14
N ILE A 73 -0.44 -12.55 10.73
CA ILE A 73 -1.46 -13.37 10.11
C ILE A 73 -1.65 -14.56 11.02
N ASN A 74 -2.78 -14.69 11.62
CA ASN A 74 -3.07 -15.82 12.49
C ASN A 74 -4.31 -16.54 12.03
#